data_d5652d8c4fde5df81dcfd8e2a66fb733
#
_entry.id   d5652d8c4fde5df81dcfd8e2a66fb733
#
_cell.length_a   1.000
_cell.length_b   1.000
_cell.length_c   1.000
_cell.angle_alpha   90.00
_cell.angle_beta   90.00
_cell.angle_gamma   90.00
#
_symmetry.space_group_name_H-M   'P 1'
#
loop_
_entity.id
_entity.type
_entity.pdbx_description
1 polymer ?
#
loop_
_entity_poly.entity_id
_entity_poly.type
_entity_poly.pdbx_seq_one_letter_code
_entity_poly.pdbx_strand_id
1 'polypeptide(L)'
;TGVWKFYNNASRLEQTGSYNNGRPDGIWKWYYDNGSLLREEEYFQGQRDGPFTEFSQANDIITQGQYADGEKNGEWKYRSENNSEEGKYILGLRDGIWKSYYADGKLRYKGNYIQGMPDGLHVNYYENGRIKEEQFYRMGIRQRTWKKYNEEGVPVLTVTYRDDVEISINGVKINLPETDVKLIK
;
A
#
# COMPACT_ATOMS: atom_id res chain seq x y z
N THR A 1 -0.50 31.63 19.37
CA THR A 1 -0.77 30.30 19.97
C THR A 1 -2.25 30.19 20.28
N GLY A 2 -2.87 29.09 19.89
CA GLY A 2 -4.30 28.79 20.13
C GLY A 2 -4.87 27.92 19.02
N VAL A 3 -6.04 27.35 19.28
CA VAL A 3 -6.74 26.54 18.29
C VAL A 3 -7.46 27.46 17.30
N TRP A 4 -7.12 27.32 16.03
CA TRP A 4 -7.76 27.98 14.90
C TRP A 4 -8.90 27.12 14.39
N LYS A 5 -9.98 27.77 13.96
CA LYS A 5 -11.15 27.13 13.35
C LYS A 5 -11.38 27.74 11.97
N PHE A 6 -11.50 26.90 10.98
CA PHE A 6 -11.77 27.29 9.60
C PHE A 6 -13.17 26.80 9.22
N TYR A 7 -13.89 27.63 8.50
CA TYR A 7 -15.27 27.38 8.09
C TYR A 7 -15.38 27.52 6.58
N ASN A 8 -16.18 26.68 5.96
CA ASN A 8 -16.49 26.78 4.53
C ASN A 8 -17.48 27.93 4.25
N ASN A 9 -17.79 28.16 2.97
CA ASN A 9 -18.71 29.23 2.54
C ASN A 9 -20.15 29.08 3.10
N ALA A 10 -20.53 27.87 3.56
CA ALA A 10 -21.79 27.61 4.22
C ALA A 10 -21.73 27.74 5.76
N SER A 11 -20.66 28.34 6.29
CA SER A 11 -20.39 28.52 7.73
C SER A 11 -20.32 27.19 8.50
N ARG A 12 -19.98 26.10 7.86
CA ARG A 12 -19.75 24.81 8.50
C ARG A 12 -18.28 24.68 8.86
N LEU A 13 -18.00 24.11 10.03
CA LEU A 13 -16.63 23.84 10.45
C LEU A 13 -15.99 22.83 9.52
N GLU A 14 -14.90 23.22 8.90
CA GLU A 14 -14.16 22.40 7.94
C GLU A 14 -12.86 21.85 8.54
N GLN A 15 -12.21 22.65 9.38
CA GLN A 15 -10.90 22.33 9.90
C GLN A 15 -10.63 23.01 11.25
N THR A 16 -9.89 22.31 12.13
CA THR A 16 -9.30 22.90 13.34
C THR A 16 -7.83 22.52 13.45
N GLY A 17 -7.04 23.40 14.07
CA GLY A 17 -5.64 23.11 14.33
C GLY A 17 -4.95 24.26 15.03
N SER A 18 -3.71 24.07 15.39
CA SER A 18 -2.89 25.07 16.06
C SER A 18 -1.69 25.46 15.20
N TYR A 19 -1.23 26.70 15.40
CA TYR A 19 0.03 27.18 14.83
C TYR A 19 1.01 27.56 15.93
N ASN A 20 2.26 27.23 15.69
CA ASN A 20 3.39 27.72 16.46
C ASN A 20 4.38 28.41 15.52
N ASN A 21 4.65 29.72 15.77
CA ASN A 21 5.51 30.53 14.89
C ASN A 21 5.13 30.47 13.39
N GLY A 22 3.80 30.48 13.09
CA GLY A 22 3.28 30.44 11.72
C GLY A 22 3.32 29.08 11.05
N ARG A 23 3.73 28.02 11.74
CA ARG A 23 3.75 26.65 11.25
C ARG A 23 2.70 25.80 11.96
N PRO A 24 2.01 24.87 11.27
CA PRO A 24 1.15 23.90 11.91
C PRO A 24 1.88 23.14 13.03
N ASP A 25 1.21 22.97 14.18
CA ASP A 25 1.80 22.34 15.35
C ASP A 25 0.69 21.68 16.20
N GLY A 26 0.92 20.46 16.68
CA GLY A 26 -0.05 19.64 17.40
C GLY A 26 -1.12 19.01 16.50
N ILE A 27 -2.28 18.69 17.10
CA ILE A 27 -3.32 17.91 16.43
C ILE A 27 -4.14 18.82 15.50
N TRP A 28 -4.29 18.38 14.26
CA TRP A 28 -5.14 18.96 13.25
C TRP A 28 -6.28 18.02 12.92
N LYS A 29 -7.52 18.58 12.76
CA LYS A 29 -8.74 17.83 12.47
C LYS A 29 -9.46 18.44 11.29
N TRP A 30 -9.98 17.59 10.42
CA TRP A 30 -10.84 17.93 9.28
C TRP A 30 -12.20 17.28 9.47
N TYR A 31 -13.22 17.92 8.98
CA TYR A 31 -14.60 17.49 9.19
C TYR A 31 -15.35 17.40 7.88
N TYR A 32 -16.25 16.46 7.77
CA TYR A 32 -17.24 16.40 6.71
C TYR A 32 -18.29 17.51 6.87
N ASP A 33 -19.08 17.80 5.81
CA ASP A 33 -20.16 18.77 5.83
C ASP A 33 -21.25 18.47 6.85
N ASN A 34 -21.43 17.20 7.24
CA ASN A 34 -22.36 16.77 8.30
C ASN A 34 -21.78 16.95 9.71
N GLY A 35 -20.55 17.44 9.84
CA GLY A 35 -19.85 17.68 11.11
C GLY A 35 -19.13 16.46 11.69
N SER A 36 -19.21 15.28 11.06
CA SER A 36 -18.42 14.13 11.50
C SER A 36 -16.94 14.31 11.18
N LEU A 37 -16.08 13.68 11.96
CA LEU A 37 -14.63 13.75 11.76
C LEU A 37 -14.25 13.02 10.47
N LEU A 38 -13.55 13.73 9.57
CA LEU A 38 -12.99 13.17 8.35
C LEU A 38 -11.58 12.63 8.62
N ARG A 39 -10.74 13.43 9.29
CA ARG A 39 -9.33 13.09 9.46
C ARG A 39 -8.75 13.79 10.68
N GLU A 40 -7.85 13.10 11.35
CA GLU A 40 -7.00 13.62 12.41
C GLU A 40 -5.54 13.29 12.12
N GLU A 41 -4.67 14.27 12.22
CA GLU A 41 -3.22 14.08 12.05
C GLU A 41 -2.44 15.04 12.96
N GLU A 42 -1.23 14.64 13.32
CA GLU A 42 -0.37 15.43 14.19
C GLU A 42 0.76 16.08 13.39
N TYR A 43 1.07 17.33 13.78
CA TYR A 43 2.13 18.13 13.20
C TYR A 43 3.13 18.56 14.26
N PHE A 44 4.39 18.54 13.89
CA PHE A 44 5.48 19.15 14.66
C PHE A 44 6.27 20.10 13.75
N GLN A 45 6.36 21.37 14.16
CA GLN A 45 7.08 22.41 13.41
C GLN A 45 6.71 22.52 11.91
N GLY A 46 5.48 22.23 11.54
CA GLY A 46 4.96 22.33 10.18
C GLY A 46 5.04 21.06 9.35
N GLN A 47 5.64 20.00 9.87
CA GLN A 47 5.68 18.68 9.22
C GLN A 47 4.74 17.71 9.94
N ARG A 48 4.18 16.75 9.18
CA ARG A 48 3.43 15.63 9.79
C ARG A 48 4.38 14.80 10.64
N ASP A 49 4.09 14.69 11.92
CA ASP A 49 4.89 13.91 12.85
C ASP A 49 4.01 13.40 13.97
N GLY A 50 3.69 12.11 13.96
CA GLY A 50 2.77 11.47 14.88
C GLY A 50 1.65 10.68 14.20
N PRO A 51 0.58 10.34 14.94
CA PRO A 51 -0.55 9.57 14.48
C PRO A 51 -1.31 10.23 13.33
N PHE A 52 -1.81 9.38 12.43
CA PHE A 52 -2.73 9.73 11.36
C PHE A 52 -3.93 8.79 11.39
N THR A 53 -5.13 9.33 11.35
CA THR A 53 -6.37 8.54 11.21
C THR A 53 -7.35 9.27 10.28
N GLU A 54 -7.92 8.53 9.34
CA GLU A 54 -8.97 9.00 8.44
C GLU A 54 -10.22 8.14 8.61
N PHE A 55 -11.37 8.77 8.57
CA PHE A 55 -12.67 8.16 8.84
C PHE A 55 -13.61 8.29 7.65
N SER A 56 -14.53 7.34 7.51
CA SER A 56 -15.70 7.47 6.63
C SER A 56 -16.71 8.44 7.22
N GLN A 57 -17.72 8.84 6.44
CA GLN A 57 -18.85 9.63 6.96
C GLN A 57 -19.68 8.89 8.03
N ALA A 58 -19.62 7.55 8.05
CA ALA A 58 -20.20 6.70 9.07
C ALA A 58 -19.33 6.55 10.32
N ASN A 59 -18.17 7.24 10.35
CA ASN A 59 -17.20 7.22 11.45
C ASN A 59 -16.43 5.90 11.59
N ASP A 60 -16.34 5.10 10.52
CA ASP A 60 -15.44 3.95 10.47
C ASP A 60 -14.02 4.41 10.11
N ILE A 61 -13.01 3.79 10.72
CA ILE A 61 -11.62 4.04 10.35
C ILE A 61 -11.34 3.42 8.98
N ILE A 62 -10.97 4.26 8.00
CA ILE A 62 -10.61 3.85 6.64
C ILE A 62 -9.11 3.88 6.38
N THR A 63 -8.37 4.74 7.09
CA THR A 63 -6.91 4.77 7.02
C THR A 63 -6.34 5.07 8.39
N GLN A 64 -5.33 4.31 8.80
CA GLN A 64 -4.62 4.54 10.06
C GLN A 64 -3.13 4.25 9.91
N GLY A 65 -2.29 5.09 10.51
CA GLY A 65 -0.85 4.92 10.54
C GLY A 65 -0.18 6.05 11.31
N GLN A 66 1.08 6.27 11.04
CA GLN A 66 1.81 7.39 11.62
C GLN A 66 2.82 7.97 10.62
N TYR A 67 3.13 9.24 10.80
CA TYR A 67 4.19 9.93 10.11
C TYR A 67 5.37 10.17 11.06
N ALA A 68 6.57 10.24 10.49
CA ALA A 68 7.76 10.76 11.13
C ALA A 68 8.47 11.68 10.12
N ASP A 69 8.79 12.90 10.52
CA ASP A 69 9.45 13.90 9.64
C ASP A 69 8.78 14.09 8.27
N GLY A 70 7.44 14.04 8.22
CA GLY A 70 6.64 14.21 7.00
C GLY A 70 6.41 12.94 6.18
N GLU A 71 7.10 11.85 6.47
CA GLU A 71 7.06 10.60 5.72
C GLU A 71 6.26 9.51 6.47
N LYS A 72 5.56 8.64 5.72
CA LYS A 72 4.91 7.46 6.34
C LYS A 72 5.94 6.58 7.01
N ASN A 73 5.68 6.20 8.28
CA ASN A 73 6.58 5.36 9.06
C ASN A 73 5.78 4.39 9.94
N GLY A 74 6.33 3.18 10.21
CA GLY A 74 5.63 2.19 11.02
C GLY A 74 4.47 1.49 10.29
N GLU A 75 3.57 0.89 11.06
CA GLU A 75 2.45 0.11 10.53
C GLU A 75 1.36 1.02 9.96
N TRP A 76 0.85 0.66 8.78
CA TRP A 76 -0.25 1.32 8.11
C TRP A 76 -1.35 0.33 7.77
N LYS A 77 -2.60 0.77 7.93
CA LYS A 77 -3.80 0.01 7.59
C LYS A 77 -4.72 0.86 6.74
N TYR A 78 -5.25 0.26 5.70
CA TYR A 78 -6.20 0.85 4.77
C TYR A 78 -7.43 -0.05 4.69
N ARG A 79 -8.61 0.52 4.68
CA ARG A 79 -9.87 -0.19 4.52
C ARG A 79 -10.75 0.53 3.51
N SER A 80 -11.35 -0.22 2.62
CA SER A 80 -12.44 0.22 1.76
C SER A 80 -13.62 -0.75 1.90
N GLU A 81 -14.72 -0.47 1.22
CA GLU A 81 -15.91 -1.34 1.26
C GLU A 81 -15.59 -2.80 0.89
N ASN A 82 -14.71 -3.02 -0.08
CA ASN A 82 -14.48 -4.32 -0.70
C ASN A 82 -13.14 -4.96 -0.34
N ASN A 83 -12.25 -4.24 0.34
CA ASN A 83 -10.93 -4.77 0.65
C ASN A 83 -10.25 -3.99 1.80
N SER A 84 -9.22 -4.62 2.36
CA SER A 84 -8.28 -3.94 3.26
C SER A 84 -6.84 -4.30 2.88
N GLU A 85 -5.93 -3.42 3.26
CA GLU A 85 -4.49 -3.61 3.06
C GLU A 85 -3.75 -3.17 4.32
N GLU A 86 -2.68 -3.88 4.66
CA GLU A 86 -1.81 -3.53 5.79
C GLU A 86 -0.36 -3.86 5.49
N GLY A 87 0.54 -3.10 6.10
CA GLY A 87 1.97 -3.32 6.04
C GLY A 87 2.73 -2.16 6.64
N LYS A 88 4.04 -2.26 6.60
CA LYS A 88 4.94 -1.28 7.21
C LYS A 88 5.54 -0.35 6.16
N TYR A 89 5.70 0.92 6.53
CA TYR A 89 6.55 1.87 5.83
C TYR A 89 7.80 2.19 6.66
N ILE A 90 8.89 2.46 5.97
CA ILE A 90 10.11 3.07 6.48
C ILE A 90 10.46 4.21 5.53
N LEU A 91 10.52 5.44 6.05
CA LEU A 91 10.83 6.65 5.26
C LEU A 91 9.97 6.76 3.98
N GLY A 92 8.66 6.58 4.11
CA GLY A 92 7.71 6.67 3.00
C GLY A 92 7.67 5.46 2.05
N LEU A 93 8.58 4.51 2.19
CA LEU A 93 8.69 3.33 1.33
C LEU A 93 8.13 2.08 1.99
N ARG A 94 7.42 1.23 1.23
CA ARG A 94 6.96 -0.08 1.74
C ARG A 94 8.16 -0.92 2.17
N ASP A 95 8.08 -1.55 3.34
CA ASP A 95 9.11 -2.42 3.88
C ASP A 95 8.49 -3.63 4.58
N GLY A 96 9.15 -4.81 4.44
CA GLY A 96 8.64 -6.05 5.02
C GLY A 96 7.38 -6.59 4.33
N ILE A 97 6.60 -7.36 5.06
CA ILE A 97 5.43 -8.08 4.54
C ILE A 97 4.24 -7.12 4.41
N TRP A 98 3.68 -7.06 3.21
CA TRP A 98 2.41 -6.43 2.89
C TRP A 98 1.36 -7.46 2.61
N LYS A 99 0.14 -7.23 3.11
CA LYS A 99 -1.00 -8.09 2.93
C LYS A 99 -2.21 -7.29 2.52
N SER A 100 -3.05 -7.87 1.66
CA SER A 100 -4.40 -7.34 1.44
C SER A 100 -5.42 -8.46 1.58
N TYR A 101 -6.66 -8.08 1.90
CA TYR A 101 -7.73 -8.99 2.22
C TYR A 101 -8.98 -8.61 1.42
N TYR A 102 -9.80 -9.59 1.09
CA TYR A 102 -11.15 -9.42 0.58
C TYR A 102 -12.08 -8.86 1.65
N ALA A 103 -13.29 -8.46 1.26
CA ALA A 103 -14.30 -7.93 2.18
C ALA A 103 -14.67 -8.90 3.32
N ASP A 104 -14.61 -10.22 3.06
CA ASP A 104 -14.87 -11.27 4.03
C ASP A 104 -13.68 -11.58 4.96
N GLY A 105 -12.57 -10.83 4.84
CA GLY A 105 -11.36 -10.98 5.64
C GLY A 105 -10.39 -12.05 5.16
N LYS A 106 -10.70 -12.80 4.09
CA LYS A 106 -9.76 -13.77 3.53
C LYS A 106 -8.60 -13.07 2.83
N LEU A 107 -7.42 -13.70 2.91
CA LEU A 107 -6.20 -13.17 2.29
C LEU A 107 -6.37 -13.11 0.77
N ARG A 108 -6.15 -11.93 0.19
CA ARG A 108 -6.16 -11.66 -1.25
C ARG A 108 -4.76 -11.60 -1.85
N TYR A 109 -3.81 -11.04 -1.08
CA TYR A 109 -2.44 -10.86 -1.52
C TYR A 109 -1.49 -10.88 -0.33
N LYS A 110 -0.28 -11.41 -0.55
CA LYS A 110 0.86 -11.31 0.35
C LYS A 110 2.15 -11.19 -0.45
N GLY A 111 3.00 -10.21 -0.10
CA GLY A 111 4.31 -10.03 -0.70
C GLY A 111 5.27 -9.32 0.24
N ASN A 112 6.55 -9.46 0.00
CA ASN A 112 7.59 -8.76 0.76
C ASN A 112 8.16 -7.61 -0.05
N TYR A 113 8.50 -6.52 0.63
CA TYR A 113 9.10 -5.33 0.04
C TYR A 113 10.38 -4.98 0.81
N ILE A 114 11.37 -4.50 0.09
CA ILE A 114 12.60 -3.90 0.63
C ILE A 114 12.76 -2.54 -0.03
N GLN A 115 12.73 -1.47 0.77
CA GLN A 115 12.84 -0.08 0.27
C GLN A 115 11.89 0.22 -0.90
N GLY A 116 10.63 -0.19 -0.80
CA GLY A 116 9.59 0.02 -1.81
C GLY A 116 9.62 -0.97 -2.98
N MET A 117 10.67 -1.74 -3.15
CA MET A 117 10.80 -2.72 -4.23
C MET A 117 10.28 -4.10 -3.82
N PRO A 118 9.47 -4.78 -4.64
CA PRO A 118 9.06 -6.15 -4.35
C PRO A 118 10.29 -7.07 -4.30
N ASP A 119 10.35 -7.95 -3.29
CA ASP A 119 11.44 -8.91 -3.10
C ASP A 119 10.92 -10.26 -2.58
N GLY A 120 11.44 -11.36 -3.12
CA GLY A 120 10.99 -12.70 -2.77
C GLY A 120 9.68 -13.12 -3.45
N LEU A 121 8.95 -14.02 -2.79
CA LEU A 121 7.70 -14.57 -3.32
C LEU A 121 6.51 -13.65 -2.99
N HIS A 122 5.76 -13.28 -4.03
CA HIS A 122 4.49 -12.59 -3.97
C HIS A 122 3.37 -13.53 -4.41
N VAL A 123 2.30 -13.60 -3.64
CA VAL A 123 1.19 -14.53 -3.89
C VAL A 123 -0.13 -13.76 -3.89
N ASN A 124 -0.90 -13.97 -4.95
CA ASN A 124 -2.30 -13.58 -5.02
C ASN A 124 -3.19 -14.80 -4.80
N TYR A 125 -4.33 -14.59 -4.17
CA TYR A 125 -5.30 -15.64 -3.87
C TYR A 125 -6.66 -15.30 -4.47
N TYR A 126 -7.44 -16.32 -4.78
CA TYR A 126 -8.87 -16.22 -5.06
C TYR A 126 -9.67 -16.10 -3.76
N GLU A 127 -10.94 -15.68 -3.85
CA GLU A 127 -11.85 -15.60 -2.71
C GLU A 127 -12.10 -16.97 -2.04
N ASN A 128 -11.97 -18.08 -2.80
CA ASN A 128 -12.02 -19.43 -2.25
C ASN A 128 -10.76 -19.83 -1.46
N GLY A 129 -9.76 -18.95 -1.35
CA GLY A 129 -8.50 -19.15 -0.62
C GLY A 129 -7.42 -19.89 -1.40
N ARG A 130 -7.70 -20.36 -2.63
CA ARG A 130 -6.68 -21.01 -3.47
C ARG A 130 -5.75 -19.97 -4.09
N ILE A 131 -4.54 -20.40 -4.40
CA ILE A 131 -3.55 -19.55 -5.07
C ILE A 131 -4.06 -19.21 -6.47
N LYS A 132 -4.05 -17.91 -6.81
CA LYS A 132 -4.34 -17.37 -8.13
C LYS A 132 -3.07 -17.16 -8.93
N GLU A 133 -2.03 -16.62 -8.28
CA GLU A 133 -0.78 -16.29 -8.95
C GLU A 133 0.40 -16.32 -7.97
N GLU A 134 1.52 -16.87 -8.39
CA GLU A 134 2.81 -16.82 -7.72
C GLU A 134 3.81 -16.04 -8.58
N GLN A 135 4.46 -15.06 -7.99
CA GLN A 135 5.43 -14.18 -8.64
C GLN A 135 6.68 -14.09 -7.77
N PHE A 136 7.84 -14.23 -8.36
CA PHE A 136 9.09 -14.08 -7.62
C PHE A 136 9.91 -12.90 -8.14
N TYR A 137 10.32 -12.06 -7.20
CA TYR A 137 11.14 -10.87 -7.46
C TYR A 137 12.46 -10.93 -6.71
N ARG A 138 13.43 -10.21 -7.21
CA ARG A 138 14.67 -9.89 -6.53
C ARG A 138 14.92 -8.39 -6.68
N MET A 139 14.70 -7.64 -5.61
CA MET A 139 14.83 -6.18 -5.61
C MET A 139 14.12 -5.51 -6.80
N GLY A 140 12.84 -5.81 -6.99
CA GLY A 140 12.01 -5.26 -8.07
C GLY A 140 12.11 -6.01 -9.41
N ILE A 141 13.12 -6.82 -9.61
CA ILE A 141 13.41 -7.52 -10.88
C ILE A 141 12.70 -8.87 -10.90
N ARG A 142 11.94 -9.17 -11.96
CA ARG A 142 11.26 -10.46 -12.13
C ARG A 142 12.27 -11.60 -12.28
N GLN A 143 12.06 -12.66 -11.51
CA GLN A 143 12.95 -13.83 -11.46
C GLN A 143 12.12 -15.10 -11.40
N ARG A 144 12.73 -16.22 -11.77
CA ARG A 144 12.16 -17.57 -11.66
C ARG A 144 10.89 -17.75 -12.50
N THR A 145 10.16 -18.82 -12.24
CA THR A 145 8.91 -19.14 -12.92
C THR A 145 7.73 -18.56 -12.15
N TRP A 146 7.02 -17.64 -12.81
CA TRP A 146 5.72 -17.15 -12.38
C TRP A 146 4.64 -18.13 -12.83
N LYS A 147 3.63 -18.30 -11.99
CA LYS A 147 2.56 -19.26 -12.25
C LYS A 147 1.21 -18.61 -12.04
N LYS A 148 0.30 -18.86 -12.96
CA LYS A 148 -1.13 -18.55 -12.79
C LYS A 148 -1.91 -19.84 -12.74
N TYR A 149 -2.94 -19.85 -11.88
CA TYR A 149 -3.83 -20.97 -11.64
C TYR A 149 -5.27 -20.54 -11.91
N ASN A 150 -6.11 -21.49 -12.26
CA ASN A 150 -7.57 -21.29 -12.24
C ASN A 150 -8.12 -21.49 -10.80
N GLU A 151 -9.45 -21.30 -10.63
CA GLU A 151 -10.09 -21.42 -9.31
C GLU A 151 -10.11 -22.84 -8.76
N GLU A 152 -9.91 -23.87 -9.62
CA GLU A 152 -9.73 -25.28 -9.23
C GLU A 152 -8.32 -25.57 -8.74
N GLY A 153 -7.37 -24.63 -8.91
CA GLY A 153 -5.96 -24.76 -8.53
C GLY A 153 -5.09 -25.43 -9.61
N VAL A 154 -5.61 -25.53 -10.84
CA VAL A 154 -4.86 -26.08 -11.97
C VAL A 154 -3.99 -24.98 -12.59
N PRO A 155 -2.69 -25.20 -12.82
CA PRO A 155 -1.85 -24.24 -13.52
C PRO A 155 -2.34 -23.99 -14.95
N VAL A 156 -2.57 -22.73 -15.32
CA VAL A 156 -3.04 -22.34 -16.66
C VAL A 156 -1.98 -21.57 -17.45
N LEU A 157 -0.98 -20.99 -16.76
CA LEU A 157 0.11 -20.29 -17.39
C LEU A 157 1.36 -20.35 -16.51
N THR A 158 2.50 -20.63 -17.11
CA THR A 158 3.81 -20.43 -16.48
C THR A 158 4.69 -19.59 -17.38
N VAL A 159 5.36 -18.58 -16.80
CA VAL A 159 6.32 -17.72 -17.49
C VAL A 159 7.60 -17.70 -16.68
N THR A 160 8.72 -18.09 -17.28
CA THR A 160 10.01 -18.04 -16.58
C THR A 160 10.75 -16.78 -16.95
N TYR A 161 11.19 -16.07 -15.93
CA TYR A 161 11.96 -14.84 -16.02
C TYR A 161 13.40 -15.04 -15.54
N ARG A 162 14.32 -14.34 -16.17
CA ARG A 162 15.68 -14.13 -15.71
C ARG A 162 16.02 -12.66 -15.93
N ASP A 163 16.22 -11.92 -14.82
CA ASP A 163 16.56 -10.49 -14.86
C ASP A 163 15.59 -9.67 -15.74
N ASP A 164 14.25 -9.82 -15.50
CA ASP A 164 13.13 -9.24 -16.23
C ASP A 164 12.91 -9.78 -17.66
N VAL A 165 13.80 -10.60 -18.18
CA VAL A 165 13.66 -11.18 -19.53
C VAL A 165 12.85 -12.46 -19.46
N GLU A 166 11.84 -12.59 -20.32
CA GLU A 166 11.05 -13.82 -20.49
C GLU A 166 11.88 -14.86 -21.27
N ILE A 167 12.18 -15.99 -20.65
CA ILE A 167 12.99 -17.05 -21.26
C ILE A 167 12.19 -18.28 -21.65
N SER A 168 11.00 -18.49 -21.07
CA SER A 168 10.09 -19.55 -21.50
C SER A 168 8.63 -19.26 -21.11
N ILE A 169 7.68 -19.79 -21.90
CA ILE A 169 6.25 -19.80 -21.63
C ILE A 169 5.76 -21.24 -21.68
N ASN A 170 5.07 -21.71 -20.65
CA ASN A 170 4.57 -23.09 -20.49
C ASN A 170 5.67 -24.17 -20.79
N GLY A 171 6.91 -23.87 -20.35
CA GLY A 171 8.05 -24.73 -20.56
C GLY A 171 8.71 -24.64 -21.95
N VAL A 172 8.09 -23.93 -22.90
CA VAL A 172 8.63 -23.70 -24.24
C VAL A 172 9.59 -22.50 -24.20
N LYS A 173 10.85 -22.71 -24.59
CA LYS A 173 11.85 -21.64 -24.62
C LYS A 173 11.51 -20.60 -25.69
N ILE A 174 11.71 -19.33 -25.34
CA ILE A 174 11.60 -18.20 -26.26
C ILE A 174 12.98 -17.98 -26.93
N ASN A 175 12.99 -17.87 -28.26
CA ASN A 175 14.19 -17.47 -28.99
C ASN A 175 14.43 -15.98 -28.78
N LEU A 176 15.35 -15.65 -27.90
CA LEU A 176 15.75 -14.27 -27.65
C LEU A 176 16.67 -13.77 -28.76
N PRO A 177 16.54 -12.49 -29.20
CA PRO A 177 17.52 -11.89 -30.10
C PRO A 177 18.93 -11.91 -29.47
N GLU A 178 19.99 -12.02 -30.27
CA GLU A 178 21.36 -12.11 -29.76
C GLU A 178 21.77 -10.94 -28.83
N THR A 179 21.14 -9.79 -28.97
CA THR A 179 21.34 -8.62 -28.11
C THR A 179 20.94 -8.86 -26.66
N ASP A 180 19.92 -9.68 -26.42
CA ASP A 180 19.36 -9.90 -25.07
C ASP A 180 20.09 -11.05 -24.35
N VAL A 181 20.78 -11.93 -25.10
CA VAL A 181 21.59 -13.03 -24.53
C VAL A 181 22.80 -12.50 -23.76
N LYS A 182 23.31 -11.32 -24.10
CA LYS A 182 24.45 -10.69 -23.40
C LYS A 182 24.10 -10.10 -22.03
N LEU A 183 22.82 -9.83 -21.79
CA LEU A 183 22.34 -9.28 -20.51
C LEU A 183 22.13 -10.35 -19.43
N ILE A 184 22.16 -11.63 -19.81
CA ILE A 184 21.77 -12.77 -18.94
C ILE A 184 22.99 -13.58 -18.43
N LYS A 185 24.26 -13.15 -18.77
CA LYS A 185 25.48 -13.83 -18.35
C LYS A 185 26.02 -13.35 -17.03
#